data_fb115498fdfdd55ca64d297abf47ee66
#
_entry.id   fb115498fdfdd55ca64d297abf47ee66
#
_cell.length_a   1.000
_cell.length_b   1.000
_cell.length_c   1.000
_cell.angle_alpha   90.00
_cell.angle_beta   90.00
_cell.angle_gamma   90.00
#
_symmetry.space_group_name_H-M   'P 1'
#
loop_
_entity.id
_entity.type
_entity.pdbx_description
1 polymer ?
#
loop_
_entity_poly.entity_id
_entity_poly.type
_entity_poly.pdbx_seq_one_letter_code
_entity_poly.pdbx_strand_id
1 'polypeptide(L)'
;MTIADVAEALNISKTTVSRAISGKGRIGAETRRKVMEYIEKHNYKPSVIAKGLAQSKSYNIGWVMPSDYSVVDLPFFQKCLMGLLEMAAPVDYDVLVCTVSPDDMSQLERIVENHKVDGIVLGRTLVNDAPAEYLKEKNVPFVVVGSMEDDNVIQIDHDHRSACRELTSILLAKGMTKLALMGGNKNHVVTLNRYRGYLDAMEDMEIPVDNGLVFFDIDNSVLCEHAVEEVMKQNVECIQTSIL
;
A
#
# COMPACT_ATOMS: atom_id res chain seq x y z
N MET A 1 -37.51 1.30 3.09
CA MET A 1 -37.97 0.41 2.00
C MET A 1 -36.87 -0.60 1.72
N THR A 2 -37.22 -1.86 1.55
CA THR A 2 -36.32 -2.98 1.29
C THR A 2 -36.60 -3.57 -0.12
N ILE A 3 -35.71 -4.45 -0.60
CA ILE A 3 -35.98 -5.19 -1.85
C ILE A 3 -37.25 -6.05 -1.78
N ALA A 4 -37.65 -6.47 -0.56
CA ALA A 4 -38.87 -7.21 -0.34
C ALA A 4 -40.11 -6.33 -0.60
N ASP A 5 -40.10 -5.10 -0.11
CA ASP A 5 -41.22 -4.15 -0.27
C ASP A 5 -41.40 -3.79 -1.77
N VAL A 6 -40.28 -3.65 -2.53
CA VAL A 6 -40.36 -3.43 -3.98
C VAL A 6 -40.93 -4.65 -4.70
N ALA A 7 -40.51 -5.85 -4.31
CA ALA A 7 -40.98 -7.10 -4.88
C ALA A 7 -42.51 -7.30 -4.66
N GLU A 8 -42.97 -7.03 -3.44
CA GLU A 8 -44.38 -7.09 -3.04
C GLU A 8 -45.22 -6.06 -3.82
N ALA A 9 -44.77 -4.80 -3.83
CA ALA A 9 -45.48 -3.74 -4.53
C ALA A 9 -45.65 -3.96 -6.02
N LEU A 10 -44.69 -4.62 -6.66
CA LEU A 10 -44.72 -4.93 -8.10
C LEU A 10 -45.22 -6.35 -8.41
N ASN A 11 -45.59 -7.12 -7.38
CA ASN A 11 -46.04 -8.52 -7.49
C ASN A 11 -45.06 -9.41 -8.29
N ILE A 12 -43.75 -9.28 -7.97
CA ILE A 12 -42.69 -10.05 -8.60
C ILE A 12 -41.75 -10.62 -7.52
N SER A 13 -40.89 -11.56 -7.89
CA SER A 13 -39.92 -12.14 -6.90
C SER A 13 -38.80 -11.17 -6.57
N LYS A 14 -38.24 -11.26 -5.34
CA LYS A 14 -37.02 -10.53 -4.92
C LYS A 14 -35.86 -10.75 -5.92
N THR A 15 -35.74 -11.98 -6.45
CA THR A 15 -34.74 -12.32 -7.46
C THR A 15 -34.96 -11.53 -8.75
N THR A 16 -36.20 -11.31 -9.16
CA THR A 16 -36.56 -10.54 -10.35
C THR A 16 -36.18 -9.06 -10.15
N VAL A 17 -36.50 -8.49 -8.99
CA VAL A 17 -36.08 -7.12 -8.63
C VAL A 17 -34.54 -7.00 -8.63
N SER A 18 -33.84 -7.91 -7.96
CA SER A 18 -32.37 -7.92 -7.91
C SER A 18 -31.73 -7.98 -9.30
N ARG A 19 -32.25 -8.84 -10.19
CA ARG A 19 -31.78 -8.94 -11.57
C ARG A 19 -32.08 -7.68 -12.39
N ALA A 20 -33.26 -7.06 -12.19
CA ALA A 20 -33.62 -5.81 -12.87
C ALA A 20 -32.64 -4.68 -12.51
N ILE A 21 -32.25 -4.57 -11.23
CA ILE A 21 -31.32 -3.57 -10.71
C ILE A 21 -29.89 -3.86 -11.22
N SER A 22 -29.41 -5.10 -11.09
CA SER A 22 -28.03 -5.47 -11.42
C SER A 22 -27.75 -5.56 -12.91
N GLY A 23 -28.80 -5.65 -13.74
CA GLY A 23 -28.66 -5.88 -15.17
C GLY A 23 -28.21 -7.29 -15.54
N LYS A 24 -28.00 -8.18 -14.57
CA LYS A 24 -27.53 -9.55 -14.77
C LYS A 24 -28.70 -10.52 -14.89
N GLY A 25 -28.64 -11.45 -15.87
CA GLY A 25 -29.65 -12.48 -16.12
C GLY A 25 -30.76 -12.04 -17.09
N ARG A 26 -31.59 -13.02 -17.52
CA ARG A 26 -32.68 -12.76 -18.44
C ARG A 26 -33.87 -12.14 -17.70
N ILE A 27 -34.18 -10.90 -18.04
CA ILE A 27 -35.39 -10.17 -17.61
C ILE A 27 -35.95 -9.45 -18.82
N GLY A 28 -37.30 -9.49 -18.97
CA GLY A 28 -37.98 -8.72 -20.01
C GLY A 28 -37.76 -7.22 -19.84
N ALA A 29 -37.55 -6.51 -20.93
CA ALA A 29 -37.28 -5.07 -20.92
C ALA A 29 -38.40 -4.27 -20.21
N GLU A 30 -39.65 -4.69 -20.34
CA GLU A 30 -40.79 -4.06 -19.68
C GLU A 30 -40.75 -4.25 -18.16
N THR A 31 -40.42 -5.46 -17.67
CA THR A 31 -40.28 -5.71 -16.24
C THR A 31 -39.15 -4.88 -15.65
N ARG A 32 -38.04 -4.80 -16.38
CA ARG A 32 -36.89 -3.96 -15.93
C ARG A 32 -37.30 -2.47 -15.85
N ARG A 33 -38.00 -1.97 -16.84
CA ARG A 33 -38.49 -0.59 -16.86
C ARG A 33 -39.40 -0.31 -15.67
N LYS A 34 -40.40 -1.17 -15.38
CA LYS A 34 -41.33 -1.04 -14.25
C LYS A 34 -40.58 -1.01 -12.90
N VAL A 35 -39.58 -1.87 -12.73
CA VAL A 35 -38.76 -1.90 -11.49
C VAL A 35 -37.95 -0.61 -11.35
N MET A 36 -37.31 -0.13 -12.41
CA MET A 36 -36.49 1.09 -12.36
C MET A 36 -37.35 2.33 -12.11
N GLU A 37 -38.52 2.46 -12.76
CA GLU A 37 -39.46 3.56 -12.50
C GLU A 37 -39.99 3.56 -11.05
N TYR A 38 -40.28 2.37 -10.52
CA TYR A 38 -40.72 2.24 -9.12
C TYR A 38 -39.61 2.66 -8.12
N ILE A 39 -38.39 2.21 -8.37
CA ILE A 39 -37.21 2.53 -7.55
C ILE A 39 -36.95 4.03 -7.53
N GLU A 40 -36.96 4.66 -8.71
CA GLU A 40 -36.75 6.09 -8.88
C GLU A 40 -37.85 6.90 -8.17
N LYS A 41 -39.12 6.56 -8.41
CA LYS A 41 -40.26 7.21 -7.79
C LYS A 41 -40.24 7.19 -6.26
N HIS A 42 -39.72 6.12 -5.67
CA HIS A 42 -39.68 5.93 -4.22
C HIS A 42 -38.30 6.18 -3.61
N ASN A 43 -37.37 6.70 -4.40
CA ASN A 43 -35.98 6.96 -3.98
C ASN A 43 -35.34 5.76 -3.24
N TYR A 44 -35.63 4.54 -3.74
CA TYR A 44 -35.08 3.33 -3.17
C TYR A 44 -33.64 3.12 -3.64
N LYS A 45 -32.70 3.07 -2.69
CA LYS A 45 -31.32 2.69 -2.95
C LYS A 45 -31.10 1.27 -2.43
N PRO A 46 -30.62 0.34 -3.29
CA PRO A 46 -30.22 -1.01 -2.85
C PRO A 46 -29.22 -0.93 -1.71
N SER A 47 -29.41 -1.73 -0.67
CA SER A 47 -28.47 -1.81 0.43
C SER A 47 -27.15 -2.44 -0.06
N VAL A 48 -26.04 -1.72 0.10
CA VAL A 48 -24.70 -2.22 -0.21
C VAL A 48 -24.38 -3.46 0.64
N ILE A 49 -24.81 -3.44 1.91
CA ILE A 49 -24.65 -4.57 2.83
C ILE A 49 -25.40 -5.82 2.31
N ALA A 50 -26.65 -5.67 1.86
CA ALA A 50 -27.41 -6.80 1.31
C ALA A 50 -26.82 -7.31 -0.03
N LYS A 51 -26.27 -6.41 -0.85
CA LYS A 51 -25.54 -6.76 -2.08
C LYS A 51 -24.25 -7.51 -1.73
N GLY A 52 -23.51 -7.01 -0.75
CA GLY A 52 -22.27 -7.62 -0.26
C GLY A 52 -22.50 -9.02 0.30
N LEU A 53 -23.49 -9.19 1.17
CA LEU A 53 -23.84 -10.49 1.75
C LEU A 53 -24.19 -11.53 0.65
N ALA A 54 -24.95 -11.13 -0.37
CA ALA A 54 -25.32 -12.00 -1.48
C ALA A 54 -24.16 -12.37 -2.41
N GLN A 55 -23.07 -11.60 -2.39
CA GLN A 55 -21.87 -11.79 -3.23
C GLN A 55 -20.63 -12.22 -2.44
N SER A 56 -20.75 -12.39 -1.12
CA SER A 56 -19.62 -12.63 -0.22
C SER A 56 -18.51 -11.58 -0.39
N LYS A 57 -18.91 -10.30 -0.49
CA LYS A 57 -18.01 -9.16 -0.66
C LYS A 57 -18.30 -8.07 0.37
N SER A 58 -17.24 -7.44 0.87
CA SER A 58 -17.33 -6.29 1.77
C SER A 58 -17.42 -4.97 1.01
N TYR A 59 -16.93 -4.92 -0.23
CA TYR A 59 -16.68 -3.70 -1.02
C TYR A 59 -15.74 -2.72 -0.32
N ASN A 60 -14.81 -3.24 0.47
CA ASN A 60 -13.75 -2.47 1.10
C ASN A 60 -12.38 -3.01 0.69
N ILE A 61 -11.44 -2.09 0.47
CA ILE A 61 -10.01 -2.36 0.36
C ILE A 61 -9.34 -1.87 1.63
N GLY A 62 -8.51 -2.69 2.26
CA GLY A 62 -7.68 -2.28 3.38
C GLY A 62 -6.43 -1.55 2.90
N TRP A 63 -6.14 -0.38 3.45
CA TRP A 63 -4.86 0.30 3.33
C TRP A 63 -4.11 0.16 4.65
N VAL A 64 -2.98 -0.57 4.62
CA VAL A 64 -2.16 -0.83 5.80
C VAL A 64 -0.96 0.10 5.80
N MET A 65 -0.85 0.91 6.84
CA MET A 65 0.22 1.88 7.03
C MET A 65 1.11 1.49 8.20
N PRO A 66 2.41 1.83 8.16
CA PRO A 66 3.24 1.75 9.36
C PRO A 66 2.77 2.74 10.43
N SER A 67 2.86 2.36 11.70
CA SER A 67 2.58 3.24 12.84
C SER A 67 3.85 3.72 13.55
N ASP A 68 5.00 3.21 13.16
CA ASP A 68 6.33 3.52 13.70
C ASP A 68 6.90 4.85 13.17
N TYR A 69 6.16 5.55 12.29
CA TYR A 69 6.45 6.92 11.86
C TYR A 69 5.27 7.85 12.14
N SER A 70 5.57 9.14 12.32
CA SER A 70 4.51 10.15 12.25
C SER A 70 3.98 10.21 10.81
N VAL A 71 2.79 9.67 10.60
CA VAL A 71 2.13 9.62 9.27
C VAL A 71 1.95 11.00 8.67
N VAL A 72 1.84 12.03 9.52
CA VAL A 72 1.70 13.44 9.11
C VAL A 72 2.96 13.96 8.42
N ASP A 73 4.12 13.42 8.78
CA ASP A 73 5.42 13.84 8.25
C ASP A 73 5.82 13.06 6.98
N LEU A 74 5.00 12.06 6.55
CA LEU A 74 5.30 11.21 5.41
C LEU A 74 4.34 11.43 4.23
N PRO A 75 4.60 12.44 3.38
CA PRO A 75 3.74 12.77 2.23
C PRO A 75 3.56 11.61 1.24
N PHE A 76 4.48 10.65 1.22
CA PHE A 76 4.41 9.46 0.38
C PHE A 76 3.16 8.62 0.68
N PHE A 77 2.96 8.20 1.94
CA PHE A 77 1.80 7.39 2.31
C PHE A 77 0.48 8.12 2.10
N GLN A 78 0.46 9.44 2.33
CA GLN A 78 -0.71 10.26 2.06
C GLN A 78 -1.05 10.28 0.56
N LYS A 79 -0.06 10.45 -0.32
CA LYS A 79 -0.28 10.43 -1.77
C LYS A 79 -0.77 9.06 -2.26
N CYS A 80 -0.20 7.97 -1.74
CA CYS A 80 -0.67 6.61 -2.06
C CYS A 80 -2.12 6.41 -1.61
N LEU A 81 -2.47 6.82 -0.39
CA LEU A 81 -3.85 6.75 0.10
C LEU A 81 -4.81 7.58 -0.76
N MET A 82 -4.44 8.81 -1.13
CA MET A 82 -5.27 9.65 -1.98
C MET A 82 -5.51 9.02 -3.35
N GLY A 83 -4.47 8.47 -3.98
CA GLY A 83 -4.60 7.74 -5.24
C GLY A 83 -5.47 6.49 -5.11
N LEU A 84 -5.36 5.74 -4.01
CA LEU A 84 -6.21 4.58 -3.76
C LEU A 84 -7.67 4.98 -3.61
N LEU A 85 -7.98 6.04 -2.87
CA LEU A 85 -9.35 6.57 -2.70
C LEU A 85 -9.93 7.01 -4.05
N GLU A 86 -9.16 7.71 -4.88
CA GLU A 86 -9.59 8.16 -6.20
C GLU A 86 -9.93 6.98 -7.13
N MET A 87 -9.18 5.89 -7.06
CA MET A 87 -9.38 4.72 -7.90
C MET A 87 -10.41 3.74 -7.36
N ALA A 88 -10.66 3.69 -6.06
CA ALA A 88 -11.64 2.81 -5.43
C ALA A 88 -13.10 3.28 -5.65
N ALA A 89 -13.34 4.59 -5.53
CA ALA A 89 -14.67 5.17 -5.60
C ALA A 89 -15.44 4.86 -6.92
N PRO A 90 -14.84 4.95 -8.13
CA PRO A 90 -15.54 4.62 -9.39
C PRO A 90 -15.98 3.16 -9.52
N VAL A 91 -15.42 2.26 -8.73
CA VAL A 91 -15.73 0.83 -8.74
C VAL A 91 -16.55 0.38 -7.52
N ASP A 92 -17.16 1.34 -6.81
CA ASP A 92 -18.00 1.11 -5.63
C ASP A 92 -17.23 0.48 -4.45
N TYR A 93 -15.92 0.76 -4.29
CA TYR A 93 -15.14 0.33 -3.14
C TYR A 93 -14.84 1.49 -2.20
N ASP A 94 -14.94 1.22 -0.90
CA ASP A 94 -14.46 2.10 0.15
C ASP A 94 -13.04 1.68 0.61
N VAL A 95 -12.28 2.60 1.20
CA VAL A 95 -10.95 2.33 1.73
C VAL A 95 -10.98 2.34 3.25
N LEU A 96 -10.55 1.22 3.84
CA LEU A 96 -10.43 1.00 5.27
C LEU A 96 -8.97 1.14 5.68
N VAL A 97 -8.64 2.18 6.43
CA VAL A 97 -7.25 2.42 6.88
C VAL A 97 -7.01 1.69 8.20
N CYS A 98 -5.91 0.98 8.31
CA CYS A 98 -5.38 0.46 9.57
C CYS A 98 -3.85 0.64 9.63
N THR A 99 -3.33 0.60 10.85
CA THR A 99 -1.89 0.72 11.11
C THR A 99 -1.35 -0.57 11.68
N VAL A 100 -0.07 -0.84 11.37
CA VAL A 100 0.71 -1.94 11.93
C VAL A 100 2.05 -1.45 12.42
N SER A 101 2.55 -2.07 13.47
CA SER A 101 3.93 -1.94 13.93
C SER A 101 4.59 -3.32 14.03
N PRO A 102 5.91 -3.41 14.24
CA PRO A 102 6.58 -4.69 14.46
C PRO A 102 5.95 -5.52 15.61
N ASP A 103 5.40 -4.84 16.62
CA ASP A 103 4.87 -5.47 17.83
C ASP A 103 3.34 -5.54 17.87
N ASP A 104 2.63 -4.89 16.91
CA ASP A 104 1.17 -4.84 16.92
C ASP A 104 0.58 -4.89 15.51
N MET A 105 -0.11 -6.00 15.23
CA MET A 105 -0.91 -6.21 13.99
C MET A 105 -2.41 -6.33 14.27
N SER A 106 -2.85 -6.05 15.49
CA SER A 106 -4.23 -6.28 15.95
C SER A 106 -5.31 -5.61 15.08
N GLN A 107 -5.01 -4.44 14.51
CA GLN A 107 -5.93 -3.77 13.60
C GLN A 107 -6.08 -4.53 12.27
N LEU A 108 -4.97 -5.02 11.69
CA LEU A 108 -4.99 -5.84 10.49
C LEU A 108 -5.72 -7.16 10.73
N GLU A 109 -5.37 -7.87 11.78
CA GLU A 109 -6.03 -9.12 12.18
C GLU A 109 -7.55 -8.92 12.33
N ARG A 110 -7.97 -7.87 13.04
CA ARG A 110 -9.38 -7.55 13.26
C ARG A 110 -10.16 -7.30 11.96
N ILE A 111 -9.58 -6.62 10.97
CA ILE A 111 -10.29 -6.36 9.70
C ILE A 111 -10.35 -7.61 8.82
N VAL A 112 -9.33 -8.45 8.87
CA VAL A 112 -9.24 -9.72 8.13
C VAL A 112 -10.20 -10.75 8.73
N GLU A 113 -10.10 -11.03 10.03
CA GLU A 113 -10.91 -12.04 10.71
C GLU A 113 -12.41 -11.72 10.69
N ASN A 114 -12.77 -10.45 10.69
CA ASN A 114 -14.16 -10.02 10.57
C ASN A 114 -14.62 -9.82 9.12
N HIS A 115 -13.84 -10.27 8.13
CA HIS A 115 -14.17 -10.17 6.69
C HIS A 115 -14.57 -8.75 6.26
N LYS A 116 -13.89 -7.73 6.80
CA LYS A 116 -14.23 -6.32 6.53
C LYS A 116 -13.64 -5.79 5.24
N VAL A 117 -12.74 -6.54 4.60
CA VAL A 117 -12.06 -6.15 3.36
C VAL A 117 -12.05 -7.31 2.37
N ASP A 118 -12.09 -6.99 1.08
CA ASP A 118 -11.98 -7.96 -0.02
C ASP A 118 -10.53 -8.14 -0.48
N GLY A 119 -9.66 -7.21 -0.11
CA GLY A 119 -8.23 -7.23 -0.39
C GLY A 119 -7.50 -6.15 0.39
N ILE A 120 -6.18 -6.24 0.40
CA ILE A 120 -5.30 -5.38 1.18
C ILE A 120 -4.24 -4.73 0.27
N VAL A 121 -3.91 -3.48 0.54
CA VAL A 121 -2.71 -2.82 0.03
C VAL A 121 -1.78 -2.58 1.22
N LEU A 122 -0.61 -3.22 1.22
CA LEU A 122 0.46 -2.96 2.19
C LEU A 122 1.26 -1.76 1.73
N GLY A 123 1.33 -0.70 2.53
CA GLY A 123 1.98 0.56 2.18
C GLY A 123 3.51 0.53 2.30
N ARG A 124 4.08 -0.54 2.85
CA ARG A 124 5.52 -0.73 3.06
C ARG A 124 5.85 -2.21 3.03
N THR A 125 7.08 -2.54 2.65
CA THR A 125 7.65 -3.89 2.73
C THR A 125 8.83 -3.97 3.70
N LEU A 126 8.87 -5.05 4.46
CA LEU A 126 9.94 -5.37 5.41
C LEU A 126 10.71 -6.62 4.96
N VAL A 127 11.94 -6.76 5.43
CA VAL A 127 12.78 -7.95 5.16
C VAL A 127 12.11 -9.23 5.67
N ASN A 128 11.51 -9.16 6.86
CA ASN A 128 10.67 -10.20 7.42
C ASN A 128 9.28 -9.58 7.60
N ASP A 129 8.43 -9.71 6.59
CA ASP A 129 7.16 -9.00 6.52
C ASP A 129 6.03 -9.82 7.15
N ALA A 130 5.88 -9.70 8.47
CA ALA A 130 4.83 -10.41 9.20
C ALA A 130 3.41 -10.12 8.69
N PRO A 131 3.02 -8.88 8.33
CA PRO A 131 1.76 -8.60 7.66
C PRO A 131 1.56 -9.40 6.37
N ALA A 132 2.57 -9.47 5.50
CA ALA A 132 2.47 -10.21 4.24
C ALA A 132 2.33 -11.72 4.47
N GLU A 133 3.12 -12.29 5.39
CA GLU A 133 3.03 -13.71 5.76
C GLU A 133 1.65 -14.04 6.35
N TYR A 134 1.13 -13.20 7.24
CA TYR A 134 -0.21 -13.36 7.80
C TYR A 134 -1.29 -13.37 6.71
N LEU A 135 -1.23 -12.44 5.75
CA LEU A 135 -2.20 -12.37 4.65
C LEU A 135 -2.12 -13.59 3.73
N LYS A 136 -0.92 -14.12 3.48
CA LYS A 136 -0.73 -15.38 2.73
C LYS A 136 -1.37 -16.56 3.49
N GLU A 137 -1.09 -16.69 4.78
CA GLU A 137 -1.67 -17.75 5.62
C GLU A 137 -3.21 -17.72 5.62
N LYS A 138 -3.78 -16.52 5.73
CA LYS A 138 -5.25 -16.33 5.72
C LYS A 138 -5.86 -16.38 4.31
N ASN A 139 -5.05 -16.53 3.25
CA ASN A 139 -5.49 -16.47 1.85
C ASN A 139 -6.26 -15.20 1.50
N VAL A 140 -5.86 -14.05 2.04
CA VAL A 140 -6.43 -12.74 1.71
C VAL A 140 -5.66 -12.16 0.52
N PRO A 141 -6.33 -11.76 -0.58
CA PRO A 141 -5.66 -11.10 -1.69
C PRO A 141 -5.00 -9.79 -1.24
N PHE A 142 -3.74 -9.59 -1.63
CA PHE A 142 -3.05 -8.35 -1.32
C PHE A 142 -2.05 -7.95 -2.41
N VAL A 143 -1.71 -6.67 -2.41
CA VAL A 143 -0.62 -6.08 -3.19
C VAL A 143 0.28 -5.28 -2.26
N VAL A 144 1.51 -5.05 -2.66
CA VAL A 144 2.46 -4.26 -1.86
C VAL A 144 2.91 -3.00 -2.60
N VAL A 145 3.06 -1.92 -1.86
CA VAL A 145 3.79 -0.74 -2.31
C VAL A 145 5.21 -0.87 -1.75
N GLY A 146 6.13 -1.23 -2.65
CA GLY A 146 7.48 -1.69 -2.35
C GLY A 146 7.76 -3.03 -3.03
N SER A 147 8.95 -3.56 -2.83
CA SER A 147 9.39 -4.85 -3.37
C SER A 147 9.55 -5.91 -2.28
N MET A 148 9.41 -7.18 -2.65
CA MET A 148 9.65 -8.34 -1.80
C MET A 148 10.16 -9.53 -2.61
N GLU A 149 10.73 -10.55 -1.95
CA GLU A 149 11.30 -11.74 -2.60
C GLU A 149 10.22 -12.80 -2.94
N ASP A 150 9.03 -12.38 -3.38
CA ASP A 150 7.94 -13.29 -3.77
C ASP A 150 7.28 -12.80 -5.05
N ASP A 151 7.64 -13.43 -6.17
CA ASP A 151 7.14 -13.08 -7.50
C ASP A 151 5.63 -13.34 -7.70
N ASN A 152 4.99 -14.08 -6.79
CA ASN A 152 3.54 -14.31 -6.84
C ASN A 152 2.72 -13.15 -6.27
N VAL A 153 3.37 -12.21 -5.57
CA VAL A 153 2.73 -11.01 -5.02
C VAL A 153 2.85 -9.87 -6.03
N ILE A 154 1.74 -9.17 -6.27
CA ILE A 154 1.76 -7.95 -7.09
C ILE A 154 2.50 -6.85 -6.31
N GLN A 155 3.57 -6.35 -6.90
CA GLN A 155 4.47 -5.36 -6.31
C GLN A 155 4.42 -4.08 -7.15
N ILE A 156 4.32 -2.94 -6.48
CA ILE A 156 4.33 -1.62 -7.10
C ILE A 156 5.48 -0.84 -6.47
N ASP A 157 6.59 -0.73 -7.18
CA ASP A 157 7.80 -0.09 -6.65
C ASP A 157 8.58 0.65 -7.74
N HIS A 158 9.52 1.46 -7.31
CA HIS A 158 10.56 2.02 -8.15
C HIS A 158 11.82 1.16 -8.07
N ASP A 159 12.64 1.18 -9.12
CA ASP A 159 13.95 0.53 -9.07
C ASP A 159 14.94 1.35 -8.21
N HIS A 160 14.77 1.23 -6.89
CA HIS A 160 15.59 1.93 -5.91
C HIS A 160 17.08 1.56 -5.97
N ARG A 161 17.39 0.30 -6.37
CA ARG A 161 18.76 -0.17 -6.50
C ARG A 161 19.45 0.54 -7.66
N SER A 162 18.86 0.50 -8.86
CA SER A 162 19.41 1.17 -10.03
C SER A 162 19.49 2.68 -9.86
N ALA A 163 18.46 3.31 -9.28
CA ALA A 163 18.46 4.75 -9.03
C ALA A 163 19.61 5.18 -8.07
N CYS A 164 19.83 4.42 -6.99
CA CYS A 164 20.89 4.70 -6.05
C CYS A 164 22.27 4.44 -6.67
N ARG A 165 22.42 3.35 -7.45
CA ARG A 165 23.65 3.06 -8.21
C ARG A 165 23.97 4.21 -9.17
N GLU A 166 23.00 4.70 -9.92
CA GLU A 166 23.21 5.81 -10.86
C GLU A 166 23.64 7.09 -10.13
N LEU A 167 22.95 7.46 -9.04
CA LEU A 167 23.34 8.62 -8.23
C LEU A 167 24.76 8.50 -7.71
N THR A 168 25.12 7.37 -7.12
CA THR A 168 26.48 7.10 -6.61
C THR A 168 27.51 7.19 -7.74
N SER A 169 27.24 6.57 -8.90
CA SER A 169 28.12 6.61 -10.05
C SER A 169 28.36 8.03 -10.56
N ILE A 170 27.33 8.91 -10.54
CA ILE A 170 27.48 10.32 -10.90
C ILE A 170 28.44 11.04 -9.94
N LEU A 171 28.33 10.78 -8.63
CA LEU A 171 29.23 11.37 -7.63
C LEU A 171 30.68 10.90 -7.83
N LEU A 172 30.89 9.61 -8.04
CA LEU A 172 32.20 9.01 -8.29
C LEU A 172 32.81 9.54 -9.59
N ALA A 173 32.03 9.69 -10.66
CA ALA A 173 32.49 10.28 -11.94
C ALA A 173 32.92 11.75 -11.83
N LYS A 174 32.42 12.47 -10.81
CA LYS A 174 32.87 13.83 -10.46
C LYS A 174 34.15 13.86 -9.63
N GLY A 175 34.74 12.70 -9.34
CA GLY A 175 35.95 12.56 -8.55
C GLY A 175 35.72 12.51 -7.04
N MET A 176 34.48 12.43 -6.57
CA MET A 176 34.15 12.30 -5.14
C MET A 176 34.27 10.81 -4.76
N THR A 177 35.36 10.42 -4.15
CA THR A 177 35.65 9.00 -3.84
C THR A 177 35.39 8.65 -2.37
N LYS A 178 35.34 9.65 -1.49
CA LYS A 178 35.05 9.47 -0.09
C LYS A 178 33.61 9.90 0.24
N LEU A 179 32.69 8.95 0.06
CA LEU A 179 31.26 9.17 0.20
C LEU A 179 30.75 8.62 1.53
N ALA A 180 29.92 9.37 2.23
CA ALA A 180 29.11 8.85 3.33
C ALA A 180 27.70 8.50 2.83
N LEU A 181 27.15 7.38 3.29
CA LEU A 181 25.78 6.98 3.06
C LEU A 181 24.97 7.09 4.36
N MET A 182 23.87 7.82 4.29
CA MET A 182 22.92 7.92 5.39
C MET A 182 21.59 7.27 4.97
N GLY A 183 21.19 6.20 5.65
CA GLY A 183 20.01 5.39 5.36
C GLY A 183 19.02 5.33 6.52
N GLY A 184 17.77 5.05 6.19
CA GLY A 184 16.71 4.77 7.17
C GLY A 184 16.86 3.38 7.80
N ASN A 185 15.75 2.85 8.31
CA ASN A 185 15.73 1.56 8.98
C ASN A 185 16.17 0.43 8.02
N LYS A 186 17.18 -0.34 8.43
CA LYS A 186 17.74 -1.45 7.64
C LYS A 186 16.79 -2.64 7.47
N ASN A 187 15.70 -2.71 8.24
CA ASN A 187 14.67 -3.74 8.05
C ASN A 187 13.69 -3.38 6.92
N HIS A 188 13.75 -2.16 6.38
CA HIS A 188 12.96 -1.76 5.23
C HIS A 188 13.65 -2.20 3.94
N VAL A 189 12.91 -2.91 3.07
CA VAL A 189 13.43 -3.40 1.79
C VAL A 189 13.95 -2.25 0.91
N VAL A 190 13.26 -1.12 0.91
CA VAL A 190 13.69 0.09 0.18
C VAL A 190 15.08 0.58 0.62
N THR A 191 15.35 0.58 1.92
CA THR A 191 16.65 0.97 2.47
C THR A 191 17.75 0.02 2.01
N LEU A 192 17.50 -1.30 2.07
CA LEU A 192 18.47 -2.30 1.60
C LEU A 192 18.70 -2.21 0.09
N ASN A 193 17.67 -1.99 -0.71
CA ASN A 193 17.82 -1.86 -2.15
C ASN A 193 18.66 -0.63 -2.51
N ARG A 194 18.47 0.50 -1.84
CA ARG A 194 19.31 1.69 -2.01
C ARG A 194 20.75 1.43 -1.59
N TYR A 195 20.97 0.76 -0.47
CA TYR A 195 22.31 0.37 -0.02
C TYR A 195 22.99 -0.56 -1.01
N ARG A 196 22.30 -1.56 -1.53
CA ARG A 196 22.84 -2.45 -2.60
C ARG A 196 23.25 -1.65 -3.83
N GLY A 197 22.45 -0.66 -4.24
CA GLY A 197 22.82 0.21 -5.37
C GLY A 197 24.06 1.06 -5.08
N TYR A 198 24.23 1.55 -3.87
CA TYR A 198 25.48 2.21 -3.44
C TYR A 198 26.68 1.27 -3.53
N LEU A 199 26.54 0.04 -3.00
CA LEU A 199 27.61 -0.97 -3.08
C LEU A 199 27.98 -1.32 -4.51
N ASP A 200 27.00 -1.55 -5.38
CA ASP A 200 27.21 -1.86 -6.80
C ASP A 200 28.04 -0.77 -7.48
N ALA A 201 27.74 0.51 -7.23
CA ALA A 201 28.48 1.61 -7.86
C ALA A 201 29.92 1.74 -7.32
N MET A 202 30.13 1.49 -6.03
CA MET A 202 31.49 1.48 -5.44
C MET A 202 32.33 0.32 -6.01
N GLU A 203 31.72 -0.86 -6.17
CA GLU A 203 32.35 -2.04 -6.75
C GLU A 203 32.71 -1.81 -8.22
N ASP A 204 31.80 -1.26 -9.04
CA ASP A 204 32.03 -0.95 -10.46
C ASP A 204 33.25 -0.04 -10.69
N MET A 205 33.55 0.82 -9.73
CA MET A 205 34.67 1.77 -9.76
C MET A 205 35.89 1.28 -8.96
N GLU A 206 35.86 0.05 -8.46
CA GLU A 206 36.89 -0.57 -7.65
C GLU A 206 37.28 0.28 -6.40
N ILE A 207 36.30 1.02 -5.84
CA ILE A 207 36.50 1.84 -4.66
C ILE A 207 36.02 1.08 -3.41
N PRO A 208 36.91 0.86 -2.42
CA PRO A 208 36.52 0.14 -1.21
C PRO A 208 35.52 0.94 -0.39
N VAL A 209 34.48 0.27 0.11
CA VAL A 209 33.48 0.87 0.99
C VAL A 209 34.07 1.02 2.41
N ASP A 210 34.04 2.24 2.92
CA ASP A 210 34.34 2.50 4.33
C ASP A 210 33.06 2.34 5.16
N ASN A 211 32.95 1.23 5.89
CA ASN A 211 31.80 0.97 6.78
C ASN A 211 31.63 2.00 7.90
N GLY A 212 32.65 2.75 8.24
CA GLY A 212 32.57 3.88 9.18
C GLY A 212 31.83 5.10 8.62
N LEU A 213 31.56 5.09 7.30
CA LEU A 213 30.82 6.13 6.60
C LEU A 213 29.40 5.68 6.16
N VAL A 214 28.95 4.51 6.63
CA VAL A 214 27.61 3.98 6.34
C VAL A 214 26.78 4.02 7.62
N PHE A 215 25.77 4.88 7.64
CA PHE A 215 24.89 5.11 8.79
C PHE A 215 23.47 4.63 8.44
N PHE A 216 22.94 3.76 9.28
CA PHE A 216 21.56 3.27 9.18
C PHE A 216 20.72 3.70 10.38
N ASP A 217 19.44 3.38 10.32
CA ASP A 217 18.48 3.59 11.39
C ASP A 217 18.35 5.08 11.80
N ILE A 218 18.55 5.99 10.80
CA ILE A 218 18.39 7.42 11.00
C ILE A 218 16.91 7.75 10.82
N ASP A 219 16.17 7.79 11.92
CA ASP A 219 14.72 7.96 11.97
C ASP A 219 14.27 9.29 12.59
N ASN A 220 15.20 10.07 13.14
CA ASN A 220 14.92 11.35 13.77
C ASN A 220 16.07 12.35 13.61
N SER A 221 15.78 13.63 13.91
CA SER A 221 16.74 14.73 13.76
C SER A 221 17.99 14.58 14.62
N VAL A 222 17.88 14.02 15.82
CA VAL A 222 19.01 13.86 16.74
C VAL A 222 20.03 12.85 16.19
N LEU A 223 19.56 11.71 15.68
CA LEU A 223 20.42 10.72 15.03
C LEU A 223 21.03 11.26 13.74
N CYS A 224 20.25 12.06 12.97
CA CYS A 224 20.75 12.73 11.79
C CYS A 224 21.87 13.72 12.12
N GLU A 225 21.67 14.59 13.12
CA GLU A 225 22.70 15.54 13.60
C GLU A 225 23.96 14.82 14.03
N HIS A 226 23.84 13.76 14.85
CA HIS A 226 24.98 12.98 15.30
C HIS A 226 25.74 12.34 14.11
N ALA A 227 25.03 11.74 13.17
CA ALA A 227 25.65 11.14 11.97
C ALA A 227 26.40 12.21 11.14
N VAL A 228 25.80 13.39 10.95
CA VAL A 228 26.45 14.52 10.25
C VAL A 228 27.71 14.96 10.99
N GLU A 229 27.67 15.09 12.33
CA GLU A 229 28.85 15.46 13.12
C GLU A 229 30.01 14.44 12.96
N GLU A 230 29.70 13.15 12.94
CA GLU A 230 30.71 12.10 12.73
C GLU A 230 31.29 12.14 11.30
N VAL A 231 30.45 12.37 10.30
CA VAL A 231 30.88 12.52 8.91
C VAL A 231 31.79 13.74 8.74
N MET A 232 31.43 14.87 9.35
CA MET A 232 32.22 16.12 9.25
C MET A 232 33.63 16.00 9.85
N LYS A 233 33.84 15.11 10.82
CA LYS A 233 35.19 14.82 11.39
C LYS A 233 36.09 14.03 10.45
N GLN A 234 35.53 13.40 9.42
CA GLN A 234 36.24 12.43 8.56
C GLN A 234 36.66 12.96 7.20
N ASN A 235 36.53 14.25 6.94
CA ASN A 235 36.82 14.86 5.63
C ASN A 235 36.11 14.16 4.44
N VAL A 236 34.83 13.90 4.61
CA VAL A 236 33.97 13.31 3.56
C VAL A 236 33.71 14.35 2.46
N GLU A 237 33.74 13.92 1.21
CA GLU A 237 33.54 14.78 0.04
C GLU A 237 32.09 15.00 -0.29
N CYS A 238 31.25 14.00 0.01
CA CYS A 238 29.79 14.09 -0.23
C CYS A 238 29.03 13.17 0.72
N ILE A 239 27.85 13.61 1.13
CA ILE A 239 26.89 12.81 1.89
C ILE A 239 25.76 12.43 0.92
N GLN A 240 25.58 11.14 0.67
CA GLN A 240 24.43 10.60 -0.03
C GLN A 240 23.38 10.17 0.98
N THR A 241 22.19 10.76 0.92
CA THR A 241 21.09 10.37 1.81
C THR A 241 20.08 9.52 1.08
N SER A 242 19.67 8.45 1.70
CA SER A 242 18.60 7.55 1.27
C SER A 242 17.44 7.50 2.29
N ILE A 243 17.37 8.53 3.12
CA ILE A 243 16.26 8.74 4.05
C ILE A 243 15.09 9.30 3.26
N LEU A 244 13.90 8.77 3.49
CA LEU A 244 12.66 9.32 2.94
C LEU A 244 12.14 10.42 3.83
#